data_9318edf47206aba994d3fefe37722268
#
_entry.id   9318edf47206aba994d3fefe37722268
#
_cell.length_a   1.000
_cell.length_b   1.000
_cell.length_c   1.000
_cell.angle_alpha   90.00
_cell.angle_beta   90.00
_cell.angle_gamma   90.00
#
_symmetry.space_group_name_H-M   'P 1'
#
loop_
_entity.id
_entity.type
_entity.pdbx_description
1 polymer ?
#
loop_
_entity_poly.entity_id
_entity_poly.type
_entity_poly.pdbx_seq_one_letter_code
_entity_poly.pdbx_strand_id
1 'polypeptide(L)'
;MKLLRVRKDSYHDSVFLMLATQELKSAGGVTEAVVAMGTDMNRDLLSGMGFGGPDLDGSGPNDLLVAVEAADAAKAEAAAAKALELVDRKKTAAAVAGSGLSRVGSLEAALGKIPDANLAVISLPGAYAAREARKALDRGLHVMLFSDNVPLEEEIALKRHAAAKGLLVMGPDCGTAVVNGQPLCFANVVRRGSVGVAAASGTGLQEVTCLIDRYGAGISQAVGTGGRDLKNAAVGGRTMLLAIAALAEDPSTSVIAVISKPPAPDTARAVLDALARSGKPCVVHLLGLRDPAMLGKPASNVHLASDLEDCSRRAAALARGESYRPVEWDLPEAEIDRIVDRESAGFAPAQKHLRGLYTGGTLADEALFLLQPLLGSVWSNNQTDPALVPPDPQVSVGHTIVDLGDDVFTVGRPHPMIDPSTRTDRLDKEAEDPSVAVLLLDLVLGYGSHPDPAGALAPHLEAARAKAASRGGRLSVVASVTGTPADFQGLEDQRRKLEAAGAVVLPSNRQAARLAARILQKGAVR
;
A
#
# COMPACT_ATOMS: atom_id res chain seq x y z
N MET A 1 -23.33 -19.34 19.16
CA MET A 1 -24.40 -19.65 18.19
C MET A 1 -24.12 -18.98 16.90
N LYS A 2 -24.24 -19.71 15.76
CA LYS A 2 -24.05 -19.17 14.41
C LYS A 2 -25.39 -18.80 13.77
N LEU A 3 -25.45 -17.64 13.15
CA LEU A 3 -26.61 -17.11 12.44
C LEU A 3 -26.13 -16.59 11.07
N LEU A 4 -26.82 -16.98 10.00
CA LEU A 4 -26.65 -16.42 8.65
C LEU A 4 -27.96 -15.75 8.22
N ARG A 5 -27.83 -14.56 7.64
CA ARG A 5 -28.93 -13.84 6.97
C ARG A 5 -28.48 -13.49 5.55
N VAL A 6 -29.35 -13.76 4.60
CA VAL A 6 -29.13 -13.43 3.20
C VAL A 6 -30.17 -12.42 2.75
N ARG A 7 -29.71 -11.28 2.21
CA ARG A 7 -30.59 -10.27 1.63
C ARG A 7 -30.36 -10.24 0.12
N LYS A 8 -31.36 -10.71 -0.61
CA LYS A 8 -31.30 -10.80 -2.07
C LYS A 8 -31.19 -9.44 -2.74
N ASP A 9 -30.45 -9.40 -3.88
CA ASP A 9 -30.31 -8.22 -4.75
C ASP A 9 -29.93 -6.93 -4.01
N SER A 10 -29.06 -7.05 -3.01
CA SER A 10 -28.64 -5.95 -2.14
C SER A 10 -27.14 -5.72 -2.25
N TYR A 11 -26.72 -5.15 -3.38
CA TYR A 11 -25.32 -4.83 -3.62
C TYR A 11 -24.84 -3.65 -2.78
N HIS A 12 -23.68 -3.83 -2.16
CA HIS A 12 -22.96 -2.82 -1.38
C HIS A 12 -21.47 -2.89 -1.68
N ASP A 13 -20.80 -1.76 -1.52
CA ASP A 13 -19.37 -1.60 -1.60
C ASP A 13 -18.65 -2.44 -0.54
N SER A 14 -17.61 -3.19 -0.94
CA SER A 14 -16.91 -4.12 -0.06
C SER A 14 -16.25 -3.42 1.13
N VAL A 15 -15.65 -2.24 0.95
CA VAL A 15 -15.00 -1.47 2.03
C VAL A 15 -16.02 -1.10 3.10
N PHE A 16 -17.22 -0.69 2.67
CA PHE A 16 -18.30 -0.41 3.60
C PHE A 16 -18.76 -1.65 4.37
N LEU A 17 -18.91 -2.80 3.68
CA LEU A 17 -19.32 -4.05 4.34
C LEU A 17 -18.25 -4.53 5.33
N MET A 18 -16.98 -4.30 5.03
CA MET A 18 -15.88 -4.58 5.93
C MET A 18 -15.90 -3.70 7.19
N LEU A 19 -16.17 -2.40 7.05
CA LEU A 19 -16.36 -1.49 8.20
C LEU A 19 -17.57 -1.92 9.06
N ALA A 20 -18.67 -2.31 8.43
CA ALA A 20 -19.82 -2.87 9.13
C ALA A 20 -19.46 -4.16 9.89
N THR A 21 -18.65 -5.04 9.27
CA THR A 21 -18.12 -6.24 9.92
C THR A 21 -17.32 -5.89 11.18
N GLN A 22 -16.41 -4.92 11.09
CA GLN A 22 -15.58 -4.48 12.20
C GLN A 22 -16.42 -3.88 13.35
N GLU A 23 -17.43 -3.08 13.02
CA GLU A 23 -18.34 -2.53 14.04
C GLU A 23 -19.12 -3.63 14.77
N LEU A 24 -19.51 -4.70 14.06
CA LEU A 24 -20.17 -5.85 14.68
C LEU A 24 -19.23 -6.65 15.58
N LYS A 25 -18.00 -6.87 15.19
CA LYS A 25 -16.98 -7.56 16.00
C LYS A 25 -16.68 -6.83 17.30
N SER A 26 -16.77 -5.51 17.31
CA SER A 26 -16.61 -4.70 18.54
C SER A 26 -17.80 -4.76 19.49
N ALA A 27 -18.94 -5.34 19.08
CA ALA A 27 -20.13 -5.45 19.91
C ALA A 27 -19.98 -6.54 20.96
N GLY A 28 -20.34 -6.24 22.21
CA GLY A 28 -20.19 -7.18 23.32
C GLY A 28 -20.99 -8.47 23.11
N GLY A 29 -20.28 -9.61 23.15
CA GLY A 29 -20.89 -10.95 23.02
C GLY A 29 -20.92 -11.50 21.59
N VAL A 30 -20.39 -10.80 20.61
CA VAL A 30 -20.10 -11.32 19.27
C VAL A 30 -18.71 -11.95 19.29
N THR A 31 -18.59 -13.19 18.84
CA THR A 31 -17.32 -13.91 18.76
C THR A 31 -16.71 -13.77 17.37
N GLU A 32 -17.55 -13.80 16.33
CA GLU A 32 -17.15 -13.63 14.95
C GLU A 32 -18.30 -12.99 14.14
N ALA A 33 -17.97 -12.16 13.18
CA ALA A 33 -18.92 -11.57 12.25
C ALA A 33 -18.32 -11.36 10.87
N VAL A 34 -19.12 -11.55 9.82
CA VAL A 34 -18.79 -11.23 8.44
C VAL A 34 -20.01 -10.63 7.75
N VAL A 35 -19.85 -9.45 7.18
CA VAL A 35 -20.83 -8.82 6.29
C VAL A 35 -20.20 -8.69 4.92
N ALA A 36 -20.67 -9.43 3.94
CA ALA A 36 -20.02 -9.54 2.63
C ALA A 36 -21.04 -9.74 1.50
N MET A 37 -20.59 -9.53 0.25
CA MET A 37 -21.37 -9.92 -0.92
C MET A 37 -21.30 -11.44 -1.13
N GLY A 38 -22.34 -12.06 -1.69
CA GLY A 38 -22.46 -13.52 -1.94
C GLY A 38 -21.65 -14.00 -3.12
N THR A 39 -20.39 -13.55 -3.30
CA THR A 39 -19.45 -14.07 -4.29
C THR A 39 -19.01 -15.48 -3.94
N ASP A 40 -18.55 -16.26 -4.91
CA ASP A 40 -18.09 -17.64 -4.70
C ASP A 40 -17.03 -17.68 -3.59
N MET A 41 -16.05 -16.78 -3.63
CA MET A 41 -14.99 -16.66 -2.63
C MET A 41 -15.55 -16.41 -1.21
N ASN A 42 -16.49 -15.49 -1.07
CA ASN A 42 -17.07 -15.19 0.25
C ASN A 42 -17.95 -16.34 0.77
N ARG A 43 -18.63 -17.08 -0.11
CA ARG A 43 -19.36 -18.30 0.24
C ARG A 43 -18.42 -19.39 0.75
N ASP A 44 -17.29 -19.61 0.04
CA ASP A 44 -16.26 -20.57 0.45
C ASP A 44 -15.65 -20.19 1.80
N LEU A 45 -15.35 -18.90 2.00
CA LEU A 45 -14.87 -18.37 3.29
C LEU A 45 -15.86 -18.69 4.43
N LEU A 46 -17.15 -18.35 4.24
CA LEU A 46 -18.17 -18.59 5.25
C LEU A 46 -18.37 -20.09 5.51
N SER A 47 -18.29 -20.92 4.48
CA SER A 47 -18.32 -22.38 4.62
C SER A 47 -17.14 -22.89 5.44
N GLY A 48 -15.93 -22.39 5.19
CA GLY A 48 -14.73 -22.68 5.96
C GLY A 48 -14.82 -22.24 7.43
N MET A 49 -15.56 -21.17 7.71
CA MET A 49 -15.88 -20.71 9.07
C MET A 49 -17.01 -21.52 9.72
N GLY A 50 -17.58 -22.50 9.04
CA GLY A 50 -18.65 -23.38 9.54
C GLY A 50 -20.04 -22.75 9.50
N PHE A 51 -20.26 -21.74 8.64
CA PHE A 51 -21.60 -21.33 8.22
C PHE A 51 -22.01 -22.16 6.99
N GLY A 52 -23.24 -22.56 6.89
CA GLY A 52 -23.73 -23.40 5.77
C GLY A 52 -25.23 -23.42 5.72
N GLY A 53 -25.77 -24.10 4.69
CA GLY A 53 -27.19 -24.33 4.51
C GLY A 53 -27.73 -23.73 3.21
N PRO A 54 -29.02 -24.01 2.90
CA PRO A 54 -29.64 -23.64 1.63
C PRO A 54 -29.56 -22.14 1.30
N ASP A 55 -29.56 -21.28 2.32
CA ASP A 55 -29.48 -19.82 2.14
C ASP A 55 -28.10 -19.40 1.62
N LEU A 56 -27.01 -20.01 2.13
CA LEU A 56 -25.65 -19.74 1.63
C LEU A 56 -25.46 -20.30 0.22
N ASP A 57 -25.86 -21.56 0.01
CA ASP A 57 -25.71 -22.26 -1.26
C ASP A 57 -26.52 -21.59 -2.39
N GLY A 58 -27.69 -21.06 -2.06
CA GLY A 58 -28.57 -20.34 -2.99
C GLY A 58 -28.26 -18.85 -3.15
N SER A 59 -27.22 -18.34 -2.50
CA SER A 59 -26.85 -16.93 -2.62
C SER A 59 -26.02 -16.65 -3.89
N GLY A 60 -26.21 -15.48 -4.46
CA GLY A 60 -25.49 -15.02 -5.66
C GLY A 60 -24.64 -13.78 -5.39
N PRO A 61 -23.79 -13.38 -6.37
CA PRO A 61 -22.81 -12.31 -6.19
C PRO A 61 -23.42 -10.93 -5.88
N ASN A 62 -24.71 -10.73 -6.14
CA ASN A 62 -25.46 -9.50 -5.82
C ASN A 62 -26.19 -9.56 -4.48
N ASP A 63 -26.12 -10.68 -3.76
CA ASP A 63 -26.76 -10.85 -2.48
C ASP A 63 -25.84 -10.42 -1.33
N LEU A 64 -26.41 -9.77 -0.33
CA LEU A 64 -25.72 -9.43 0.91
C LEU A 64 -25.80 -10.60 1.88
N LEU A 65 -24.67 -11.03 2.38
CA LEU A 65 -24.51 -12.04 3.42
C LEU A 65 -24.17 -11.36 4.75
N VAL A 66 -24.87 -11.70 5.81
CA VAL A 66 -24.59 -11.30 7.18
C VAL A 66 -24.45 -12.57 8.01
N ALA A 67 -23.22 -12.93 8.34
CA ALA A 67 -22.90 -14.09 9.17
C ALA A 67 -22.40 -13.61 10.53
N VAL A 68 -22.97 -14.13 11.61
CA VAL A 68 -22.62 -13.74 12.99
C VAL A 68 -22.50 -14.99 13.85
N GLU A 69 -21.41 -15.08 14.61
CA GLU A 69 -21.25 -16.02 15.70
C GLU A 69 -21.24 -15.25 17.03
N ALA A 70 -22.14 -15.60 17.93
CA ALA A 70 -22.27 -14.92 19.21
C ALA A 70 -22.55 -15.91 20.36
N ALA A 71 -22.43 -15.42 21.59
CA ALA A 71 -22.60 -16.22 22.80
C ALA A 71 -23.98 -16.88 22.88
N ASP A 72 -25.02 -16.21 22.40
CA ASP A 72 -26.43 -16.70 22.40
C ASP A 72 -27.19 -16.21 21.16
N ALA A 73 -28.40 -16.74 20.97
CA ALA A 73 -29.27 -16.42 19.84
C ALA A 73 -29.71 -14.95 19.83
N ALA A 74 -30.00 -14.38 20.98
CA ALA A 74 -30.48 -13.00 21.08
C ALA A 74 -29.40 -12.01 20.66
N LYS A 75 -28.14 -12.26 21.04
CA LYS A 75 -26.99 -11.45 20.62
C LYS A 75 -26.66 -11.60 19.13
N ALA A 76 -26.79 -12.83 18.60
CA ALA A 76 -26.60 -13.06 17.17
C ALA A 76 -27.66 -12.31 16.33
N GLU A 77 -28.90 -12.37 16.71
CA GLU A 77 -30.00 -11.65 16.05
C GLU A 77 -29.85 -10.12 16.18
N ALA A 78 -29.50 -9.62 17.37
CA ALA A 78 -29.24 -8.19 17.56
C ALA A 78 -28.10 -7.67 16.69
N ALA A 79 -27.00 -8.42 16.59
CA ALA A 79 -25.88 -8.07 15.74
C ALA A 79 -26.26 -8.11 14.24
N ALA A 80 -26.97 -9.14 13.80
CA ALA A 80 -27.45 -9.23 12.42
C ALA A 80 -28.43 -8.08 12.07
N ALA A 81 -29.35 -7.74 12.99
CA ALA A 81 -30.25 -6.60 12.82
C ALA A 81 -29.48 -5.26 12.74
N LYS A 82 -28.44 -5.07 13.59
CA LYS A 82 -27.55 -3.90 13.54
C LYS A 82 -26.80 -3.81 12.23
N ALA A 83 -26.31 -4.93 11.68
CA ALA A 83 -25.68 -4.95 10.36
C ALA A 83 -26.61 -4.43 9.27
N LEU A 84 -27.85 -4.92 9.24
CA LEU A 84 -28.84 -4.50 8.25
C LEU A 84 -29.22 -3.03 8.44
N GLU A 85 -29.34 -2.55 9.70
CA GLU A 85 -29.56 -1.13 10.00
C GLU A 85 -28.43 -0.25 9.51
N LEU A 86 -27.17 -0.63 9.74
CA LEU A 86 -25.98 0.10 9.23
C LEU A 86 -26.02 0.20 7.71
N VAL A 87 -26.35 -0.90 7.05
CA VAL A 87 -26.50 -0.96 5.59
C VAL A 87 -27.62 -0.05 5.10
N ASP A 88 -28.76 -0.01 5.79
CA ASP A 88 -29.91 0.83 5.42
C ASP A 88 -29.69 2.30 5.76
N ARG A 89 -29.01 2.63 6.88
CA ARG A 89 -28.62 4.01 7.25
C ARG A 89 -27.73 4.66 6.21
N LYS A 90 -26.80 3.92 5.57
CA LYS A 90 -25.99 4.46 4.48
C LYS A 90 -26.85 4.82 3.26
N LYS A 91 -27.90 4.06 2.97
CA LYS A 91 -28.85 4.42 1.89
C LYS A 91 -29.57 5.74 2.18
N THR A 92 -29.97 5.98 3.43
CA THR A 92 -30.64 7.21 3.86
C THR A 92 -29.67 8.38 4.08
N ALA A 93 -28.51 8.16 4.68
CA ALA A 93 -27.49 9.20 4.88
C ALA A 93 -26.90 9.71 3.56
N ALA A 94 -26.72 8.84 2.58
CA ALA A 94 -26.28 9.26 1.23
C ALA A 94 -27.35 10.06 0.46
N ALA A 95 -28.62 9.95 0.87
CA ALA A 95 -29.71 10.77 0.35
C ALA A 95 -29.83 12.14 1.06
N VAL A 96 -29.26 12.26 2.28
CA VAL A 96 -29.40 13.45 3.15
C VAL A 96 -28.10 14.27 3.25
N ALA A 97 -26.93 13.66 3.04
CA ALA A 97 -25.67 14.42 3.04
C ALA A 97 -25.58 15.28 1.78
N GLY A 98 -25.71 16.59 1.93
CA GLY A 98 -25.57 17.61 0.87
C GLY A 98 -24.14 17.70 0.31
N SER A 99 -23.56 16.57 -0.11
CA SER A 99 -22.24 16.49 -0.74
C SER A 99 -22.22 16.96 -2.19
N GLY A 100 -23.37 17.39 -2.77
CA GLY A 100 -23.48 17.71 -4.19
C GLY A 100 -23.32 16.48 -5.11
N LEU A 101 -22.98 15.30 -4.57
CA LEU A 101 -22.79 14.06 -5.32
C LEU A 101 -24.14 13.44 -5.66
N SER A 102 -24.36 13.23 -6.94
CA SER A 102 -25.59 12.62 -7.47
C SER A 102 -25.29 11.19 -7.92
N ARG A 103 -25.99 10.23 -7.34
CA ARG A 103 -25.95 8.84 -7.82
C ARG A 103 -26.66 8.74 -9.17
N VAL A 104 -26.05 8.07 -10.10
CA VAL A 104 -26.57 7.79 -11.43
C VAL A 104 -26.35 6.33 -11.79
N GLY A 105 -27.20 5.78 -12.64
CA GLY A 105 -27.16 4.35 -13.00
C GLY A 105 -26.20 4.01 -14.14
N SER A 106 -25.58 5.00 -14.80
CA SER A 106 -24.66 4.76 -15.92
C SER A 106 -23.66 5.89 -16.10
N LEU A 107 -22.57 5.61 -16.82
CA LEU A 107 -21.55 6.59 -17.21
C LEU A 107 -22.18 7.71 -18.06
N GLU A 108 -23.08 7.38 -18.98
CA GLU A 108 -23.78 8.35 -19.81
C GLU A 108 -24.59 9.34 -18.98
N ALA A 109 -25.33 8.83 -17.99
CA ALA A 109 -26.10 9.68 -17.08
C ALA A 109 -25.18 10.56 -16.20
N ALA A 110 -23.99 10.06 -15.83
CA ALA A 110 -22.97 10.84 -15.13
C ALA A 110 -22.45 11.99 -16.01
N LEU A 111 -22.06 11.69 -17.24
CA LEU A 111 -21.57 12.68 -18.20
C LEU A 111 -22.63 13.70 -18.59
N GLY A 112 -23.91 13.32 -18.57
CA GLY A 112 -25.01 14.29 -18.73
C GLY A 112 -25.11 15.32 -17.61
N LYS A 113 -24.57 15.00 -16.40
CA LYS A 113 -24.50 15.91 -15.26
C LYS A 113 -23.17 16.65 -15.13
N ILE A 114 -22.09 16.03 -15.57
CA ILE A 114 -20.71 16.55 -15.52
C ILE A 114 -20.10 16.41 -16.93
N PRO A 115 -20.52 17.24 -17.87
CA PRO A 115 -20.13 17.10 -19.29
C PRO A 115 -18.64 17.40 -19.54
N ASP A 116 -17.99 18.11 -18.65
CA ASP A 116 -16.56 18.45 -18.64
C ASP A 116 -15.68 17.46 -17.86
N ALA A 117 -16.25 16.35 -17.39
CA ALA A 117 -15.47 15.29 -16.77
C ALA A 117 -14.40 14.77 -17.74
N ASN A 118 -13.18 14.58 -17.24
CA ASN A 118 -12.04 14.09 -18.02
C ASN A 118 -11.36 12.85 -17.42
N LEU A 119 -11.79 12.41 -16.23
CA LEU A 119 -11.25 11.26 -15.52
C LEU A 119 -12.39 10.39 -14.96
N ALA A 120 -12.28 9.09 -15.14
CA ALA A 120 -13.09 8.09 -14.46
C ALA A 120 -12.22 7.30 -13.46
N VAL A 121 -12.65 7.23 -12.20
CA VAL A 121 -12.06 6.35 -11.18
C VAL A 121 -12.93 5.09 -11.07
N ILE A 122 -12.32 3.92 -11.28
CA ILE A 122 -13.03 2.64 -11.34
C ILE A 122 -12.53 1.75 -10.19
N SER A 123 -13.47 1.35 -9.34
CA SER A 123 -13.25 0.42 -8.21
C SER A 123 -14.36 -0.63 -8.23
N LEU A 124 -14.29 -1.53 -9.19
CA LEU A 124 -15.21 -2.65 -9.40
C LEU A 124 -14.43 -3.97 -9.30
N PRO A 125 -15.09 -5.11 -9.08
CA PRO A 125 -14.42 -6.40 -9.20
C PRO A 125 -13.75 -6.53 -10.58
N GLY A 126 -12.50 -7.02 -10.62
CA GLY A 126 -11.65 -7.02 -11.82
C GLY A 126 -12.31 -7.59 -13.08
N ALA A 127 -13.15 -8.62 -12.91
CA ALA A 127 -13.91 -9.23 -14.01
C ALA A 127 -14.84 -8.23 -14.76
N TYR A 128 -15.27 -7.15 -14.13
CA TYR A 128 -16.16 -6.14 -14.72
C TYR A 128 -15.46 -4.82 -15.06
N ALA A 129 -14.33 -4.59 -14.42
CA ALA A 129 -13.62 -3.30 -14.45
C ALA A 129 -13.13 -2.92 -15.86
N ALA A 130 -12.62 -3.89 -16.62
CA ALA A 130 -12.13 -3.66 -17.98
C ALA A 130 -13.22 -3.14 -18.94
N ARG A 131 -14.44 -3.65 -18.83
CA ARG A 131 -15.57 -3.20 -19.65
C ARG A 131 -15.93 -1.74 -19.38
N GLU A 132 -15.97 -1.35 -18.11
CA GLU A 132 -16.30 0.03 -17.73
C GLU A 132 -15.15 0.99 -18.08
N ALA A 133 -13.89 0.54 -17.92
CA ALA A 133 -12.73 1.31 -18.37
C ALA A 133 -12.76 1.59 -19.88
N ARG A 134 -13.11 0.59 -20.70
CA ARG A 134 -13.26 0.76 -22.15
C ARG A 134 -14.33 1.79 -22.49
N LYS A 135 -15.51 1.73 -21.84
CA LYS A 135 -16.57 2.73 -22.03
C LYS A 135 -16.10 4.15 -21.71
N ALA A 136 -15.33 4.32 -20.61
CA ALA A 136 -14.77 5.61 -20.23
C ALA A 136 -13.79 6.13 -21.29
N LEU A 137 -12.86 5.29 -21.76
CA LEU A 137 -11.92 5.62 -22.83
C LEU A 137 -12.64 5.97 -24.15
N ASP A 138 -13.73 5.29 -24.48
CA ASP A 138 -14.52 5.58 -25.68
C ASP A 138 -15.20 6.95 -25.62
N ARG A 139 -15.45 7.46 -24.41
CA ARG A 139 -15.99 8.82 -24.16
C ARG A 139 -14.89 9.88 -23.96
N GLY A 140 -13.62 9.54 -24.20
CA GLY A 140 -12.49 10.46 -24.09
C GLY A 140 -12.01 10.73 -22.66
N LEU A 141 -12.40 9.90 -21.70
CA LEU A 141 -11.94 10.03 -20.31
C LEU A 141 -10.61 9.31 -20.10
N HIS A 142 -9.71 9.91 -19.34
CA HIS A 142 -8.64 9.18 -18.68
C HIS A 142 -9.25 8.19 -17.67
N VAL A 143 -8.54 7.13 -17.37
CA VAL A 143 -9.02 6.11 -16.41
C VAL A 143 -8.00 5.93 -15.29
N MET A 144 -8.47 6.00 -14.04
CA MET A 144 -7.78 5.45 -12.89
C MET A 144 -8.47 4.14 -12.49
N LEU A 145 -7.81 3.03 -12.79
CA LEU A 145 -8.30 1.68 -12.56
C LEU A 145 -7.72 1.16 -11.25
N PHE A 146 -8.44 1.47 -10.17
CA PHE A 146 -8.10 1.04 -8.81
C PHE A 146 -8.26 -0.48 -8.64
N SER A 147 -9.21 -1.07 -9.39
CA SER A 147 -9.50 -2.50 -9.38
C SER A 147 -8.25 -3.34 -9.64
N ASP A 148 -8.03 -4.32 -8.79
CA ASP A 148 -7.09 -5.42 -8.96
C ASP A 148 -7.71 -6.58 -9.76
N ASN A 149 -6.97 -7.67 -9.93
CA ASN A 149 -7.44 -8.93 -10.53
C ASN A 149 -8.11 -8.76 -11.92
N VAL A 150 -7.73 -7.72 -12.68
CA VAL A 150 -8.10 -7.56 -14.08
C VAL A 150 -7.24 -8.50 -14.94
N PRO A 151 -7.83 -9.31 -15.83
CA PRO A 151 -7.07 -10.19 -16.71
C PRO A 151 -5.99 -9.46 -17.52
N LEU A 152 -4.83 -10.09 -17.70
CA LEU A 152 -3.67 -9.47 -18.37
C LEU A 152 -4.00 -9.03 -19.80
N GLU A 153 -4.73 -9.85 -20.54
CA GLU A 153 -5.13 -9.56 -21.92
C GLU A 153 -6.03 -8.33 -22.01
N GLU A 154 -6.89 -8.14 -21.00
CA GLU A 154 -7.73 -6.94 -20.90
C GLU A 154 -6.90 -5.70 -20.58
N GLU A 155 -5.92 -5.80 -19.68
CA GLU A 155 -4.99 -4.69 -19.42
C GLU A 155 -4.24 -4.27 -20.69
N ILE A 156 -3.67 -5.25 -21.42
CA ILE A 156 -2.95 -5.01 -22.68
C ILE A 156 -3.87 -4.31 -23.69
N ALA A 157 -5.11 -4.80 -23.84
CA ALA A 157 -6.08 -4.23 -24.76
C ALA A 157 -6.49 -2.81 -24.38
N LEU A 158 -6.74 -2.54 -23.08
CA LEU A 158 -7.10 -1.22 -22.57
C LEU A 158 -5.97 -0.21 -22.78
N LYS A 159 -4.74 -0.57 -22.42
CA LYS A 159 -3.58 0.34 -22.54
C LYS A 159 -3.23 0.63 -24.02
N ARG A 160 -3.39 -0.35 -24.91
CA ARG A 160 -3.26 -0.12 -26.36
C ARG A 160 -4.34 0.85 -26.88
N HIS A 161 -5.59 0.63 -26.46
CA HIS A 161 -6.72 1.46 -26.85
C HIS A 161 -6.56 2.90 -26.36
N ALA A 162 -6.15 3.07 -25.09
CA ALA A 162 -5.88 4.37 -24.50
C ALA A 162 -4.73 5.09 -25.20
N ALA A 163 -3.61 4.41 -25.45
CA ALA A 163 -2.47 4.99 -26.15
C ALA A 163 -2.81 5.50 -27.54
N ALA A 164 -3.65 4.77 -28.31
CA ALA A 164 -4.12 5.21 -29.62
C ALA A 164 -4.96 6.49 -29.57
N LYS A 165 -5.53 6.82 -28.42
CA LYS A 165 -6.34 8.03 -28.17
C LYS A 165 -5.60 9.13 -27.41
N GLY A 166 -4.35 8.94 -27.02
CA GLY A 166 -3.62 9.87 -26.15
C GLY A 166 -4.17 9.93 -24.73
N LEU A 167 -4.85 8.88 -24.26
CA LEU A 167 -5.44 8.79 -22.93
C LEU A 167 -4.60 7.91 -22.00
N LEU A 168 -4.64 8.21 -20.70
CA LEU A 168 -3.98 7.42 -19.67
C LEU A 168 -4.93 6.35 -19.10
N VAL A 169 -4.40 5.14 -18.90
CA VAL A 169 -4.97 4.12 -18.02
C VAL A 169 -3.99 3.92 -16.88
N MET A 170 -4.26 4.55 -15.75
CA MET A 170 -3.53 4.36 -14.50
C MET A 170 -4.01 3.06 -13.84
N GLY A 171 -3.20 2.03 -13.86
CA GLY A 171 -3.60 0.67 -13.41
C GLY A 171 -3.69 -0.36 -14.54
N PRO A 172 -4.30 -1.54 -14.29
CA PRO A 172 -4.99 -2.00 -13.06
C PRO A 172 -4.10 -1.98 -11.82
N ASP A 173 -4.75 -2.14 -10.66
CA ASP A 173 -4.07 -2.12 -9.37
C ASP A 173 -3.29 -0.80 -9.19
N CYS A 174 -3.93 0.32 -9.52
CA CYS A 174 -3.39 1.64 -9.29
C CYS A 174 -4.04 2.26 -8.05
N GLY A 175 -3.37 2.17 -6.92
CA GLY A 175 -3.85 2.71 -5.65
C GLY A 175 -3.60 4.21 -5.49
N THR A 176 -2.70 4.83 -6.25
CA THR A 176 -2.18 6.17 -5.94
C THR A 176 -1.99 7.02 -7.18
N ALA A 177 -2.52 8.24 -7.15
CA ALA A 177 -2.15 9.32 -8.07
C ALA A 177 -2.37 10.70 -7.41
N VAL A 178 -1.67 11.72 -7.90
CA VAL A 178 -1.92 13.14 -7.57
C VAL A 178 -1.95 13.91 -8.88
N VAL A 179 -3.13 14.39 -9.25
CA VAL A 179 -3.35 15.11 -10.51
C VAL A 179 -3.74 16.55 -10.21
N ASN A 180 -2.96 17.50 -10.71
CA ASN A 180 -3.16 18.93 -10.45
C ASN A 180 -3.31 19.27 -8.95
N GLY A 181 -2.57 18.55 -8.08
CA GLY A 181 -2.61 18.73 -6.63
C GLY A 181 -3.79 18.05 -5.95
N GLN A 182 -4.62 17.31 -6.69
CA GLN A 182 -5.70 16.52 -6.11
C GLN A 182 -5.23 15.09 -5.87
N PRO A 183 -5.18 14.64 -4.61
CA PRO A 183 -4.87 13.25 -4.28
C PRO A 183 -6.04 12.34 -4.66
N LEU A 184 -5.74 11.20 -5.24
CA LEU A 184 -6.71 10.19 -5.68
C LEU A 184 -6.43 8.85 -5.01
N CYS A 185 -7.47 8.22 -4.48
CA CYS A 185 -7.45 6.91 -3.79
C CYS A 185 -6.50 6.91 -2.57
N PHE A 186 -5.53 5.99 -2.47
CA PHE A 186 -4.50 6.00 -1.43
C PHE A 186 -3.44 7.04 -1.77
N ALA A 187 -3.63 8.26 -1.34
CA ALA A 187 -2.68 9.33 -1.63
C ALA A 187 -2.55 10.31 -0.49
N ASN A 188 -1.37 10.89 -0.36
CA ASN A 188 -1.04 11.88 0.65
C ASN A 188 -1.33 13.29 0.16
N VAL A 189 -1.56 14.21 1.09
CA VAL A 189 -1.64 15.64 0.79
C VAL A 189 -0.23 16.18 0.71
N VAL A 190 0.27 16.43 -0.49
CA VAL A 190 1.62 16.93 -0.75
C VAL A 190 1.58 18.36 -1.29
N ARG A 191 2.59 19.18 -0.97
CA ARG A 191 2.67 20.54 -1.50
C ARG A 191 2.80 20.55 -3.01
N ARG A 192 2.22 21.56 -3.65
CA ARG A 192 2.43 21.84 -5.06
C ARG A 192 3.87 22.27 -5.31
N GLY A 193 4.44 21.79 -6.40
CA GLY A 193 5.80 22.13 -6.81
C GLY A 193 6.09 21.69 -8.23
N SER A 194 7.34 21.40 -8.54
CA SER A 194 7.80 21.19 -9.90
C SER A 194 8.35 19.79 -10.18
N VAL A 195 8.18 18.83 -9.26
CA VAL A 195 8.59 17.44 -9.50
C VAL A 195 7.41 16.64 -10.02
N GLY A 196 7.52 16.13 -11.24
CA GLY A 196 6.58 15.16 -11.81
C GLY A 196 7.04 13.74 -11.49
N VAL A 197 6.14 12.89 -11.02
CA VAL A 197 6.48 11.50 -10.64
C VAL A 197 5.65 10.53 -11.46
N ALA A 198 6.28 9.49 -12.02
CA ALA A 198 5.60 8.36 -12.64
C ALA A 198 6.07 7.06 -11.99
N ALA A 199 5.14 6.22 -11.54
CA ALA A 199 5.49 5.04 -10.75
C ALA A 199 4.67 3.81 -11.08
N ALA A 200 5.35 2.68 -11.30
CA ALA A 200 4.75 1.35 -11.31
C ALA A 200 4.78 0.74 -9.89
N SER A 201 4.28 1.53 -8.92
CA SER A 201 4.39 1.24 -7.50
C SER A 201 3.48 2.19 -6.72
N GLY A 202 2.52 1.68 -5.94
CA GLY A 202 1.59 2.50 -5.14
C GLY A 202 2.30 3.13 -3.94
N THR A 203 2.72 2.33 -2.98
CA THR A 203 3.36 2.83 -1.75
C THR A 203 4.74 3.44 -1.99
N GLY A 204 5.47 3.02 -3.04
CA GLY A 204 6.67 3.71 -3.48
C GLY A 204 6.40 5.13 -4.00
N LEU A 205 5.27 5.33 -4.71
CA LEU A 205 4.83 6.66 -5.12
C LEU A 205 4.50 7.53 -3.92
N GLN A 206 3.79 6.98 -2.91
CA GLN A 206 3.48 7.69 -1.66
C GLN A 206 4.77 8.08 -0.91
N GLU A 207 5.70 7.14 -0.71
CA GLU A 207 6.96 7.40 -0.01
C GLU A 207 7.76 8.50 -0.71
N VAL A 208 7.96 8.38 -2.03
CA VAL A 208 8.76 9.37 -2.79
C VAL A 208 8.10 10.75 -2.79
N THR A 209 6.79 10.84 -2.95
CA THR A 209 6.10 12.14 -2.93
C THR A 209 6.12 12.80 -1.55
N CYS A 210 5.96 12.02 -0.47
CA CYS A 210 6.08 12.49 0.91
C CYS A 210 7.51 12.94 1.25
N LEU A 211 8.51 12.19 0.81
CA LEU A 211 9.92 12.55 1.02
C LEU A 211 10.32 13.78 0.21
N ILE A 212 9.85 13.95 -1.03
CA ILE A 212 10.07 15.16 -1.83
C ILE A 212 9.47 16.39 -1.12
N ASP A 213 8.26 16.24 -0.57
CA ASP A 213 7.62 17.27 0.26
C ASP A 213 8.48 17.61 1.48
N ARG A 214 8.91 16.60 2.22
CA ARG A 214 9.78 16.72 3.40
C ARG A 214 11.09 17.43 3.08
N TYR A 215 11.70 17.15 1.92
CA TYR A 215 12.96 17.77 1.49
C TYR A 215 12.77 19.14 0.84
N GLY A 216 11.62 19.77 1.03
CA GLY A 216 11.37 21.18 0.69
C GLY A 216 11.07 21.44 -0.78
N ALA A 217 10.82 20.40 -1.58
CA ALA A 217 10.28 20.53 -2.93
C ALA A 217 8.77 20.16 -2.92
N GLY A 218 8.14 20.11 -4.08
CA GLY A 218 6.73 19.76 -4.20
C GLY A 218 6.43 19.04 -5.50
N ILE A 219 5.22 18.54 -5.60
CA ILE A 219 4.76 17.67 -6.69
C ILE A 219 3.94 18.49 -7.69
N SER A 220 4.29 18.40 -8.98
CA SER A 220 3.45 18.90 -10.07
C SER A 220 2.32 17.92 -10.39
N GLN A 221 2.70 16.71 -10.72
CA GLN A 221 1.83 15.57 -11.01
C GLN A 221 2.45 14.30 -10.43
N ALA A 222 1.63 13.32 -10.04
CA ALA A 222 2.09 11.99 -9.69
C ALA A 222 1.15 10.95 -10.32
N VAL A 223 1.70 10.09 -11.19
CA VAL A 223 0.96 9.13 -12.00
C VAL A 223 1.35 7.72 -11.63
N GLY A 224 0.40 6.96 -11.05
CA GLY A 224 0.54 5.51 -10.88
C GLY A 224 0.26 4.78 -12.18
N THR A 225 1.08 3.81 -12.56
CA THR A 225 0.92 3.11 -13.85
C THR A 225 0.38 1.69 -13.73
N GLY A 226 0.28 1.17 -12.48
CA GLY A 226 -0.05 -0.22 -12.17
C GLY A 226 1.20 -1.11 -12.13
N GLY A 227 1.17 -2.12 -11.27
CA GLY A 227 2.34 -2.96 -10.95
C GLY A 227 2.87 -3.79 -12.12
N ARG A 228 2.04 -4.12 -13.13
CA ARG A 228 2.42 -4.92 -14.29
C ARG A 228 2.92 -4.10 -15.48
N ASP A 229 2.75 -2.76 -15.46
CA ASP A 229 3.03 -1.90 -16.61
C ASP A 229 4.47 -2.07 -17.13
N LEU A 230 5.47 -2.03 -16.26
CA LEU A 230 6.88 -2.18 -16.63
C LEU A 230 7.37 -3.63 -16.55
N LYS A 231 6.80 -4.43 -15.63
CA LYS A 231 7.24 -5.80 -15.36
C LYS A 231 6.89 -6.74 -16.52
N ASN A 232 5.73 -6.56 -17.15
CA ASN A 232 5.26 -7.42 -18.21
C ASN A 232 5.60 -6.83 -19.59
N ALA A 233 6.42 -7.54 -20.38
CA ALA A 233 6.87 -7.09 -21.70
C ALA A 233 5.71 -6.90 -22.71
N ALA A 234 4.60 -7.63 -22.58
CA ALA A 234 3.44 -7.47 -23.47
C ALA A 234 2.63 -6.21 -23.14
N VAL A 235 2.63 -5.78 -21.88
CA VAL A 235 2.12 -4.45 -21.46
C VAL A 235 3.07 -3.36 -21.93
N GLY A 236 4.39 -3.56 -21.78
CA GLY A 236 5.45 -2.80 -22.42
C GLY A 236 5.57 -1.34 -21.97
N GLY A 237 5.20 -1.03 -20.72
CA GLY A 237 5.38 0.31 -20.13
C GLY A 237 4.54 1.41 -20.78
N ARG A 238 3.41 1.08 -21.40
CA ARG A 238 2.63 2.05 -22.20
C ARG A 238 2.14 3.24 -21.39
N THR A 239 1.65 2.99 -20.18
CA THR A 239 1.21 4.09 -19.30
C THR A 239 2.40 4.92 -18.82
N MET A 240 3.51 4.28 -18.47
CA MET A 240 4.73 4.97 -18.06
C MET A 240 5.27 5.87 -19.17
N LEU A 241 5.34 5.38 -20.40
CA LEU A 241 5.83 6.16 -21.54
C LEU A 241 4.93 7.37 -21.84
N LEU A 242 3.61 7.22 -21.78
CA LEU A 242 2.66 8.32 -21.91
C LEU A 242 2.79 9.31 -20.74
N ALA A 243 2.94 8.84 -19.52
CA ALA A 243 3.13 9.70 -18.34
C ALA A 243 4.43 10.52 -18.46
N ILE A 244 5.54 9.89 -18.88
CA ILE A 244 6.81 10.61 -19.13
C ILE A 244 6.63 11.67 -20.20
N ALA A 245 5.95 11.36 -21.31
CA ALA A 245 5.70 12.35 -22.38
C ALA A 245 4.86 13.53 -21.86
N ALA A 246 3.78 13.25 -21.12
CA ALA A 246 2.94 14.29 -20.53
C ALA A 246 3.71 15.16 -19.52
N LEU A 247 4.55 14.55 -18.65
CA LEU A 247 5.41 15.27 -17.71
C LEU A 247 6.50 16.09 -18.41
N ALA A 248 7.01 15.61 -19.55
CA ALA A 248 7.98 16.36 -20.34
C ALA A 248 7.38 17.63 -20.96
N GLU A 249 6.12 17.56 -21.38
CA GLU A 249 5.38 18.69 -21.96
C GLU A 249 4.77 19.63 -20.91
N ASP A 250 4.52 19.14 -19.67
CA ASP A 250 3.93 19.94 -18.59
C ASP A 250 4.85 21.09 -18.17
N PRO A 251 4.45 22.37 -18.36
CA PRO A 251 5.26 23.52 -17.97
C PRO A 251 5.43 23.66 -16.46
N SER A 252 4.58 23.04 -15.66
CA SER A 252 4.70 23.02 -14.20
C SER A 252 5.71 21.99 -13.69
N THR A 253 6.17 21.08 -14.56
CA THR A 253 7.15 20.04 -14.22
C THR A 253 8.55 20.45 -14.67
N SER A 254 9.50 20.59 -13.76
CA SER A 254 10.92 20.87 -14.06
C SER A 254 11.84 19.65 -13.89
N VAL A 255 11.44 18.68 -13.07
CA VAL A 255 12.18 17.43 -12.80
C VAL A 255 11.23 16.26 -12.94
N ILE A 256 11.67 15.16 -13.54
CA ILE A 256 10.88 13.93 -13.65
C ILE A 256 11.51 12.85 -12.78
N ALA A 257 10.73 12.24 -11.88
CA ALA A 257 11.13 11.07 -11.11
C ALA A 257 10.36 9.83 -11.58
N VAL A 258 11.08 8.71 -11.77
CA VAL A 258 10.48 7.43 -12.16
C VAL A 258 10.84 6.36 -11.14
N ILE A 259 9.80 5.66 -10.65
CA ILE A 259 9.94 4.56 -9.69
C ILE A 259 9.28 3.31 -10.28
N SER A 260 9.99 2.18 -10.23
CA SER A 260 9.43 0.89 -10.64
C SER A 260 10.01 -0.26 -9.83
N LYS A 261 9.21 -1.30 -9.62
CA LYS A 261 9.72 -2.65 -9.36
C LYS A 261 10.52 -3.13 -10.57
N PRO A 262 11.30 -4.24 -10.52
CA PRO A 262 12.16 -4.66 -11.62
C PRO A 262 11.40 -4.71 -12.96
N PRO A 263 11.77 -3.88 -13.95
CA PRO A 263 11.11 -3.84 -15.26
C PRO A 263 11.60 -4.97 -16.15
N ALA A 264 10.83 -5.29 -17.21
CA ALA A 264 11.35 -6.07 -18.32
C ALA A 264 12.49 -5.29 -19.02
N PRO A 265 13.60 -5.95 -19.45
CA PRO A 265 14.80 -5.25 -19.94
C PRO A 265 14.54 -4.29 -21.10
N ASP A 266 13.70 -4.68 -22.07
CA ASP A 266 13.37 -3.82 -23.21
C ASP A 266 12.52 -2.63 -22.80
N THR A 267 11.59 -2.84 -21.85
CA THR A 267 10.78 -1.77 -21.28
C THR A 267 11.64 -0.78 -20.51
N ALA A 268 12.62 -1.27 -19.73
CA ALA A 268 13.57 -0.39 -19.03
C ALA A 268 14.33 0.52 -20.00
N ARG A 269 14.85 -0.03 -21.10
CA ARG A 269 15.53 0.76 -22.14
C ARG A 269 14.60 1.81 -22.74
N ALA A 270 13.39 1.43 -23.13
CA ALA A 270 12.41 2.36 -23.70
C ALA A 270 12.09 3.52 -22.74
N VAL A 271 11.98 3.25 -21.43
CA VAL A 271 11.77 4.26 -20.39
C VAL A 271 12.96 5.21 -20.29
N LEU A 272 14.19 4.68 -20.23
CA LEU A 272 15.41 5.52 -20.18
C LEU A 272 15.57 6.39 -21.42
N ASP A 273 15.27 5.85 -22.60
CA ASP A 273 15.28 6.59 -23.85
C ASP A 273 14.22 7.71 -23.88
N ALA A 274 13.03 7.45 -23.34
CA ALA A 274 11.99 8.47 -23.22
C ALA A 274 12.42 9.60 -22.28
N LEU A 275 13.02 9.27 -21.13
CA LEU A 275 13.54 10.22 -20.17
C LEU A 275 14.71 11.03 -20.76
N ALA A 276 15.61 10.40 -21.50
CA ALA A 276 16.70 11.09 -22.20
C ALA A 276 16.17 12.17 -23.17
N ARG A 277 15.08 11.86 -23.90
CA ARG A 277 14.43 12.77 -24.84
C ARG A 277 13.57 13.85 -24.19
N SER A 278 13.23 13.74 -22.91
CA SER A 278 12.36 14.71 -22.22
C SER A 278 12.95 16.12 -22.13
N GLY A 279 14.28 16.24 -22.25
CA GLY A 279 15.01 17.51 -22.10
C GLY A 279 15.04 18.04 -20.65
N LYS A 280 14.41 17.34 -19.70
CA LYS A 280 14.38 17.70 -18.29
C LYS A 280 15.35 16.84 -17.47
N PRO A 281 15.88 17.31 -16.33
CA PRO A 281 16.55 16.46 -15.37
C PRO A 281 15.63 15.32 -14.89
N CYS A 282 16.13 14.10 -14.91
CA CYS A 282 15.36 12.91 -14.54
C CYS A 282 16.08 12.10 -13.46
N VAL A 283 15.32 11.55 -12.52
CA VAL A 283 15.83 10.64 -11.50
C VAL A 283 15.07 9.32 -11.61
N VAL A 284 15.79 8.20 -11.63
CA VAL A 284 15.19 6.88 -11.83
C VAL A 284 15.62 5.94 -10.72
N HIS A 285 14.66 5.32 -10.07
CA HIS A 285 14.90 4.21 -9.15
C HIS A 285 14.16 2.96 -9.63
N LEU A 286 14.92 1.91 -9.93
CA LEU A 286 14.40 0.60 -10.32
C LEU A 286 14.72 -0.38 -9.19
N LEU A 287 13.73 -0.65 -8.34
CA LEU A 287 13.89 -1.57 -7.19
C LEU A 287 14.44 -2.92 -7.66
N GLY A 288 15.38 -3.45 -6.91
CA GLY A 288 15.93 -4.78 -7.20
C GLY A 288 16.79 -4.89 -8.46
N LEU A 289 17.11 -3.78 -9.12
CA LEU A 289 18.09 -3.76 -10.21
C LEU A 289 19.48 -4.01 -9.62
N ARG A 290 19.97 -5.25 -9.78
CA ARG A 290 21.27 -5.68 -9.21
C ARG A 290 22.48 -5.12 -9.96
N ASP A 291 22.36 -4.94 -11.27
CA ASP A 291 23.45 -4.46 -12.12
C ASP A 291 22.95 -3.30 -13.01
N PRO A 292 23.22 -2.04 -12.62
CA PRO A 292 22.90 -0.89 -13.45
C PRO A 292 23.59 -0.89 -14.83
N ALA A 293 24.72 -1.62 -14.99
CA ALA A 293 25.41 -1.70 -16.26
C ALA A 293 24.58 -2.40 -17.36
N MET A 294 23.62 -3.24 -16.99
CA MET A 294 22.66 -3.84 -17.92
C MET A 294 21.79 -2.81 -18.66
N LEU A 295 21.65 -1.62 -18.11
CA LEU A 295 20.89 -0.53 -18.72
C LEU A 295 21.73 0.34 -19.68
N GLY A 296 23.03 0.06 -19.78
CA GLY A 296 23.97 0.92 -20.49
C GLY A 296 24.28 2.22 -19.74
N LYS A 297 25.00 3.14 -20.39
CA LYS A 297 25.30 4.45 -19.80
C LYS A 297 24.08 5.38 -19.94
N PRO A 298 23.48 5.84 -18.85
CA PRO A 298 22.38 6.79 -18.92
C PRO A 298 22.80 8.10 -19.63
N ALA A 299 21.84 8.78 -20.24
CA ALA A 299 22.04 10.12 -20.77
C ALA A 299 22.39 11.11 -19.64
N SER A 300 23.02 12.23 -19.97
CA SER A 300 23.54 13.20 -18.99
C SER A 300 22.45 13.83 -18.11
N ASN A 301 21.21 13.86 -18.58
CA ASN A 301 20.05 14.34 -17.82
C ASN A 301 19.35 13.25 -16.99
N VAL A 302 19.78 11.99 -17.06
CA VAL A 302 19.16 10.86 -16.35
C VAL A 302 20.09 10.36 -15.24
N HIS A 303 19.62 10.43 -14.01
CA HIS A 303 20.34 10.04 -12.81
C HIS A 303 19.72 8.78 -12.21
N LEU A 304 20.51 7.72 -12.04
CA LEU A 304 20.06 6.53 -11.31
C LEU A 304 20.16 6.77 -9.80
N ALA A 305 19.13 6.37 -9.08
CA ALA A 305 19.06 6.42 -7.63
C ALA A 305 19.18 5.01 -7.02
N SER A 306 19.83 4.90 -5.86
CA SER A 306 20.07 3.64 -5.16
C SER A 306 18.82 3.09 -4.45
N ASP A 307 17.96 3.97 -3.98
CA ASP A 307 16.77 3.66 -3.19
C ASP A 307 15.73 4.79 -3.31
N LEU A 308 14.55 4.63 -2.68
CA LEU A 308 13.45 5.59 -2.74
C LEU A 308 13.83 6.94 -2.10
N GLU A 309 14.61 6.91 -1.03
CA GLU A 309 15.06 8.13 -0.36
C GLU A 309 16.08 8.89 -1.21
N ASP A 310 17.06 8.20 -1.80
CA ASP A 310 18.04 8.78 -2.73
C ASP A 310 17.34 9.42 -3.94
N CYS A 311 16.33 8.73 -4.50
CA CYS A 311 15.50 9.26 -5.57
C CYS A 311 14.82 10.56 -5.16
N SER A 312 14.20 10.58 -3.99
CA SER A 312 13.47 11.75 -3.47
C SER A 312 14.38 12.94 -3.18
N ARG A 313 15.51 12.70 -2.51
CA ARG A 313 16.50 13.74 -2.18
C ARG A 313 17.10 14.37 -3.42
N ARG A 314 17.47 13.52 -4.38
CA ARG A 314 18.06 13.98 -5.66
C ARG A 314 17.04 14.77 -6.47
N ALA A 315 15.81 14.29 -6.59
CA ALA A 315 14.73 15.00 -7.29
C ALA A 315 14.43 16.35 -6.63
N ALA A 316 14.37 16.40 -5.29
CA ALA A 316 14.16 17.64 -4.56
C ALA A 316 15.32 18.64 -4.72
N ALA A 317 16.57 18.18 -4.67
CA ALA A 317 17.74 19.03 -4.89
C ALA A 317 17.75 19.62 -6.31
N LEU A 318 17.50 18.79 -7.34
CA LEU A 318 17.40 19.25 -8.73
C LEU A 318 16.27 20.27 -8.92
N ALA A 319 15.13 20.06 -8.30
CA ALA A 319 13.99 20.99 -8.37
C ALA A 319 14.29 22.37 -7.73
N ARG A 320 15.18 22.40 -6.74
CA ARG A 320 15.64 23.65 -6.10
C ARG A 320 16.91 24.25 -6.73
N GLY A 321 17.45 23.61 -7.78
CA GLY A 321 18.70 24.03 -8.41
C GLY A 321 19.93 23.84 -7.53
N GLU A 322 19.90 22.91 -6.59
CA GLU A 322 20.96 22.61 -5.64
C GLU A 322 21.82 21.42 -6.10
N SER A 323 23.09 21.40 -5.68
CA SER A 323 23.94 20.23 -5.87
C SER A 323 23.51 19.12 -4.90
N TYR A 324 23.36 17.90 -5.45
CA TYR A 324 23.02 16.73 -4.67
C TYR A 324 24.27 16.05 -4.10
N ARG A 325 24.15 15.61 -2.83
CA ARG A 325 25.12 14.70 -2.18
C ARG A 325 24.33 13.60 -1.46
N PRO A 326 24.75 12.34 -1.59
CA PRO A 326 24.14 11.24 -0.82
C PRO A 326 24.25 11.51 0.69
N VAL A 327 23.18 11.18 1.41
CA VAL A 327 23.09 11.29 2.86
C VAL A 327 22.76 9.91 3.42
N GLU A 328 23.54 9.46 4.39
CA GLU A 328 23.32 8.15 5.02
C GLU A 328 22.18 8.19 6.03
N TRP A 329 22.20 9.20 6.90
CA TRP A 329 21.24 9.41 7.99
C TRP A 329 20.83 10.89 8.07
N ASP A 330 19.59 11.15 8.48
CA ASP A 330 19.14 12.50 8.85
C ASP A 330 19.67 12.90 10.23
N LEU A 331 19.92 11.92 11.08
CA LEU A 331 20.53 12.12 12.39
C LEU A 331 22.06 12.01 12.30
N PRO A 332 22.80 12.68 13.20
CA PRO A 332 24.24 12.49 13.31
C PRO A 332 24.59 11.03 13.61
N GLU A 333 25.70 10.52 13.03
CA GLU A 333 26.13 9.13 13.22
C GLU A 333 26.26 8.74 14.70
N ALA A 334 26.78 9.65 15.55
CA ALA A 334 26.87 9.42 17.00
C ALA A 334 25.50 9.24 17.68
N GLU A 335 24.43 9.82 17.13
CA GLU A 335 23.07 9.60 17.62
C GLU A 335 22.55 8.23 17.20
N ILE A 336 22.80 7.86 15.96
CA ILE A 336 22.50 6.51 15.45
C ILE A 336 23.21 5.45 16.29
N ASP A 337 24.49 5.63 16.61
CA ASP A 337 25.25 4.70 17.46
C ASP A 337 24.64 4.58 18.86
N ARG A 338 24.23 5.70 19.48
CA ARG A 338 23.54 5.68 20.78
C ARG A 338 22.21 4.92 20.71
N ILE A 339 21.45 5.10 19.64
CA ILE A 339 20.21 4.34 19.43
C ILE A 339 20.52 2.86 19.30
N VAL A 340 21.50 2.49 18.47
CA VAL A 340 21.91 1.09 18.26
C VAL A 340 22.35 0.46 19.59
N ASP A 341 23.18 1.12 20.38
CA ASP A 341 23.64 0.63 21.68
C ASP A 341 22.49 0.42 22.66
N ARG A 342 21.57 1.39 22.74
CA ARG A 342 20.38 1.29 23.61
C ARG A 342 19.45 0.17 23.19
N GLU A 343 19.16 0.05 21.89
CA GLU A 343 18.17 -0.91 21.39
C GLU A 343 18.71 -2.35 21.35
N SER A 344 20.01 -2.55 21.12
CA SER A 344 20.63 -3.87 21.14
C SER A 344 20.95 -4.37 22.55
N ALA A 345 20.93 -3.49 23.56
CA ALA A 345 21.19 -3.87 24.94
C ALA A 345 20.03 -4.70 25.51
N GLY A 346 20.34 -5.86 26.07
CA GLY A 346 19.36 -6.71 26.76
C GLY A 346 18.66 -7.73 25.87
N PHE A 347 19.14 -8.00 24.67
CA PHE A 347 18.68 -9.17 23.91
C PHE A 347 19.05 -10.46 24.63
N ALA A 348 18.08 -11.36 24.75
CA ALA A 348 18.34 -12.71 25.25
C ALA A 348 19.16 -13.52 24.21
N PRO A 349 19.94 -14.54 24.60
CA PRO A 349 20.75 -15.33 23.65
C PRO A 349 19.96 -15.97 22.50
N ALA A 350 18.67 -16.24 22.69
CA ALA A 350 17.79 -16.79 21.66
C ALA A 350 17.36 -15.73 20.64
N GLN A 351 17.36 -14.44 20.99
CA GLN A 351 16.88 -13.35 20.16
C GLN A 351 17.90 -12.97 19.07
N LYS A 352 17.61 -13.34 17.84
CA LYS A 352 18.50 -13.17 16.69
C LYS A 352 17.80 -12.92 15.37
N HIS A 353 16.45 -12.84 15.37
CA HIS A 353 15.69 -12.67 14.14
C HIS A 353 15.02 -11.29 14.05
N LEU A 354 14.93 -10.80 12.82
CA LEU A 354 14.16 -9.62 12.46
C LEU A 354 12.84 -10.07 11.84
N ARG A 355 11.75 -9.39 12.19
CA ARG A 355 10.43 -9.51 11.57
C ARG A 355 10.01 -8.16 11.00
N GLY A 356 9.89 -8.06 9.68
CA GLY A 356 9.28 -6.92 9.01
C GLY A 356 7.82 -7.21 8.70
N LEU A 357 6.90 -6.39 9.22
CA LEU A 357 5.45 -6.54 9.02
C LEU A 357 4.93 -5.31 8.28
N TYR A 358 4.89 -5.41 6.98
CA TYR A 358 4.61 -4.31 6.08
C TYR A 358 3.17 -4.30 5.58
N THR A 359 2.65 -3.11 5.35
CA THR A 359 1.38 -2.88 4.65
C THR A 359 1.60 -2.36 3.24
N GLY A 360 2.77 -1.82 2.97
CA GLY A 360 3.18 -1.32 1.66
C GLY A 360 4.09 -2.29 0.94
N GLY A 361 3.60 -2.97 -0.10
CA GLY A 361 4.38 -3.99 -0.81
C GLY A 361 5.70 -3.48 -1.40
N THR A 362 5.77 -2.23 -1.85
CA THR A 362 7.03 -1.66 -2.33
C THR A 362 7.99 -1.32 -1.20
N LEU A 363 7.48 -0.91 -0.04
CA LEU A 363 8.31 -0.67 1.14
C LEU A 363 8.86 -1.99 1.69
N ALA A 364 8.07 -3.07 1.65
CA ALA A 364 8.53 -4.42 1.94
C ALA A 364 9.65 -4.87 0.99
N ASP A 365 9.47 -4.67 -0.31
CA ASP A 365 10.48 -4.99 -1.32
C ASP A 365 11.77 -4.19 -1.10
N GLU A 366 11.69 -2.88 -0.84
CA GLU A 366 12.86 -2.05 -0.55
C GLU A 366 13.59 -2.56 0.70
N ALA A 367 12.86 -2.81 1.79
CA ALA A 367 13.45 -3.37 3.00
C ALA A 367 14.13 -4.71 2.74
N LEU A 368 13.50 -5.60 1.96
CA LEU A 368 14.08 -6.88 1.57
C LEU A 368 15.41 -6.71 0.83
N PHE A 369 15.46 -5.83 -0.18
CA PHE A 369 16.68 -5.58 -0.96
C PHE A 369 17.78 -4.91 -0.15
N LEU A 370 17.43 -4.04 0.81
CA LEU A 370 18.39 -3.40 1.71
C LEU A 370 18.94 -4.36 2.77
N LEU A 371 18.10 -5.27 3.28
CA LEU A 371 18.46 -6.16 4.37
C LEU A 371 19.18 -7.44 3.92
N GLN A 372 18.87 -7.97 2.75
CA GLN A 372 19.47 -9.21 2.25
C GLN A 372 21.00 -9.16 2.18
N PRO A 373 21.66 -8.10 1.69
CA PRO A 373 23.14 -8.00 1.74
C PRO A 373 23.72 -7.89 3.16
N LEU A 374 22.94 -7.40 4.12
CA LEU A 374 23.37 -7.12 5.49
C LEU A 374 23.17 -8.33 6.42
N LEU A 375 22.09 -9.10 6.22
CA LEU A 375 21.65 -10.17 7.10
C LEU A 375 21.75 -11.57 6.48
N GLY A 376 22.07 -11.66 5.18
CA GLY A 376 22.10 -12.93 4.45
C GLY A 376 20.71 -13.38 4.02
N SER A 377 20.28 -14.57 4.48
CA SER A 377 18.97 -15.11 4.09
C SER A 377 17.84 -14.33 4.75
N VAL A 378 17.07 -13.61 3.94
CA VAL A 378 15.83 -12.92 4.35
C VAL A 378 14.66 -13.53 3.59
N TRP A 379 13.73 -14.12 4.31
CA TRP A 379 12.53 -14.75 3.77
C TRP A 379 11.45 -13.70 3.49
N SER A 380 10.66 -13.91 2.43
CA SER A 380 9.52 -13.03 2.13
C SER A 380 8.54 -13.70 1.17
N ASN A 381 7.24 -13.39 1.30
CA ASN A 381 6.24 -13.73 0.28
C ASN A 381 6.49 -12.99 -1.06
N ASN A 382 7.23 -11.88 -1.05
CA ASN A 382 7.65 -11.14 -2.25
C ASN A 382 9.01 -11.59 -2.82
N GLN A 383 9.62 -12.66 -2.29
CA GLN A 383 10.93 -13.12 -2.76
C GLN A 383 10.90 -13.58 -4.21
N THR A 384 11.97 -13.21 -4.94
CA THR A 384 12.19 -13.71 -6.31
C THR A 384 12.96 -15.04 -6.34
N ASP A 385 13.67 -15.37 -5.26
CA ASP A 385 14.32 -16.66 -5.07
C ASP A 385 13.35 -17.63 -4.39
N PRO A 386 12.88 -18.68 -5.08
CA PRO A 386 11.93 -19.63 -4.52
C PRO A 386 12.42 -20.33 -3.23
N ALA A 387 13.75 -20.43 -3.03
CA ALA A 387 14.34 -21.02 -1.83
C ALA A 387 14.15 -20.17 -0.57
N LEU A 388 13.79 -18.88 -0.73
CA LEU A 388 13.58 -17.93 0.35
C LEU A 388 12.10 -17.47 0.45
N VAL A 389 11.18 -18.14 -0.27
CA VAL A 389 9.74 -17.98 -0.07
C VAL A 389 9.30 -18.91 1.06
N PRO A 390 8.64 -18.39 2.12
CA PRO A 390 8.14 -19.25 3.20
C PRO A 390 7.15 -20.29 2.66
N PRO A 391 7.27 -21.57 3.05
CA PRO A 391 6.33 -22.61 2.64
C PRO A 391 4.88 -22.32 3.06
N ASP A 392 4.72 -21.65 4.19
CA ASP A 392 3.46 -21.08 4.67
C ASP A 392 3.68 -19.58 4.92
N PRO A 393 3.04 -18.69 4.18
CA PRO A 393 3.17 -17.24 4.36
C PRO A 393 2.68 -16.75 5.74
N GLN A 394 1.88 -17.57 6.45
CA GLN A 394 1.42 -17.29 7.81
C GLN A 394 2.47 -17.59 8.88
N VAL A 395 3.61 -18.20 8.52
CA VAL A 395 4.68 -18.61 9.45
C VAL A 395 6.02 -18.02 9.03
N SER A 396 6.64 -17.27 9.93
CA SER A 396 7.97 -16.67 9.70
C SER A 396 9.10 -17.69 9.86
N VAL A 397 10.13 -17.54 9.03
CA VAL A 397 11.34 -18.36 9.04
C VAL A 397 12.58 -17.46 9.13
N GLY A 398 13.44 -17.62 10.14
CA GLY A 398 14.67 -16.83 10.26
C GLY A 398 14.40 -15.33 10.27
N HIS A 399 15.13 -14.54 9.46
CA HIS A 399 14.75 -13.15 9.18
C HIS A 399 13.64 -13.15 8.14
N THR A 400 12.52 -12.49 8.42
CA THR A 400 11.37 -12.50 7.53
C THR A 400 10.82 -11.08 7.33
N ILE A 401 10.59 -10.71 6.08
CA ILE A 401 9.82 -9.53 5.68
C ILE A 401 8.51 -10.01 5.06
N VAL A 402 7.39 -9.59 5.61
CA VAL A 402 6.04 -9.95 5.14
C VAL A 402 5.36 -8.73 4.57
N ASP A 403 4.94 -8.81 3.32
CA ASP A 403 3.97 -7.91 2.72
C ASP A 403 2.56 -8.42 3.04
N LEU A 404 1.92 -7.78 4.02
CA LEU A 404 0.57 -8.12 4.47
C LEU A 404 -0.52 -7.53 3.56
N GLY A 405 -0.12 -6.69 2.58
CA GLY A 405 -0.99 -6.19 1.52
C GLY A 405 -1.15 -7.14 0.33
N ASP A 406 -0.38 -8.23 0.30
CA ASP A 406 -0.46 -9.26 -0.75
C ASP A 406 -1.82 -10.00 -0.72
N ASP A 407 -2.26 -10.47 -1.89
CA ASP A 407 -3.54 -11.18 -2.07
C ASP A 407 -3.72 -12.35 -1.09
N VAL A 408 -2.65 -13.06 -0.74
CA VAL A 408 -2.68 -14.18 0.20
C VAL A 408 -3.17 -13.79 1.60
N PHE A 409 -3.08 -12.51 1.97
CA PHE A 409 -3.56 -11.98 3.27
C PHE A 409 -4.84 -11.17 3.14
N THR A 410 -5.16 -10.66 1.94
CA THR A 410 -6.26 -9.72 1.69
C THR A 410 -7.49 -10.36 1.07
N VAL A 411 -7.41 -11.65 0.67
CA VAL A 411 -8.60 -12.39 0.21
C VAL A 411 -9.66 -12.45 1.33
N GLY A 412 -10.82 -11.83 1.08
CA GLY A 412 -11.93 -11.76 2.04
C GLY A 412 -11.70 -10.83 3.23
N ARG A 413 -10.61 -10.05 3.24
CA ARG A 413 -10.29 -9.06 4.28
C ARG A 413 -9.93 -7.71 3.66
N PRO A 414 -10.11 -6.59 4.40
CA PRO A 414 -9.61 -5.30 3.97
C PRO A 414 -8.08 -5.31 3.83
N HIS A 415 -7.58 -4.45 2.95
CA HIS A 415 -6.15 -4.17 2.92
C HIS A 415 -5.68 -3.64 4.29
N PRO A 416 -4.51 -4.05 4.82
CA PRO A 416 -4.04 -3.69 6.16
C PRO A 416 -3.77 -2.19 6.37
N MET A 417 -3.71 -1.40 5.32
CA MET A 417 -3.73 0.07 5.42
C MET A 417 -5.10 0.62 5.81
N ILE A 418 -6.20 -0.09 5.47
CA ILE A 418 -7.58 0.30 5.79
C ILE A 418 -7.97 -0.25 7.17
N ASP A 419 -7.72 -1.54 7.39
CA ASP A 419 -8.00 -2.25 8.64
C ASP A 419 -6.72 -2.93 9.14
N PRO A 420 -6.12 -2.43 10.23
CA PRO A 420 -4.87 -2.96 10.76
C PRO A 420 -4.98 -4.35 11.39
N SER A 421 -6.16 -4.96 11.49
CA SER A 421 -6.37 -6.25 12.18
C SER A 421 -5.45 -7.37 11.67
N THR A 422 -5.29 -7.51 10.35
CA THR A 422 -4.35 -8.49 9.77
C THR A 422 -2.93 -8.31 10.28
N ARG A 423 -2.49 -7.05 10.43
CA ARG A 423 -1.15 -6.74 10.94
C ARG A 423 -1.04 -6.90 12.44
N THR A 424 -2.05 -6.49 13.22
CA THR A 424 -2.04 -6.68 14.67
C THR A 424 -2.06 -8.16 15.05
N ASP A 425 -2.91 -8.97 14.39
CA ASP A 425 -2.94 -10.42 14.57
C ASP A 425 -1.57 -11.06 14.28
N ARG A 426 -0.91 -10.61 13.20
CA ARG A 426 0.42 -11.11 12.86
C ARG A 426 1.48 -10.66 13.86
N LEU A 427 1.42 -9.42 14.32
CA LEU A 427 2.34 -8.89 15.34
C LEU A 427 2.23 -9.69 16.65
N ASP A 428 1.01 -9.99 17.09
CA ASP A 428 0.77 -10.78 18.29
C ASP A 428 1.36 -12.19 18.17
N LYS A 429 1.25 -12.82 16.98
CA LYS A 429 1.91 -14.14 16.71
C LYS A 429 3.42 -14.04 16.76
N GLU A 430 4.01 -13.02 16.13
CA GLU A 430 5.48 -12.85 16.15
C GLU A 430 6.01 -12.55 17.55
N ALA A 431 5.22 -11.91 18.40
CA ALA A 431 5.55 -11.67 19.81
C ALA A 431 5.62 -12.97 20.66
N GLU A 432 5.00 -14.07 20.18
CA GLU A 432 5.14 -15.40 20.83
C GLU A 432 6.49 -16.05 20.58
N ASP A 433 7.17 -15.72 19.49
CA ASP A 433 8.45 -16.30 19.12
C ASP A 433 9.60 -15.68 19.95
N PRO A 434 10.24 -16.45 20.87
CA PRO A 434 11.31 -15.94 21.71
C PRO A 434 12.59 -15.61 20.93
N SER A 435 12.69 -15.97 19.67
CA SER A 435 13.84 -15.69 18.81
C SER A 435 13.80 -14.30 18.16
N VAL A 436 12.69 -13.59 18.23
CA VAL A 436 12.52 -12.28 17.63
C VAL A 436 13.21 -11.21 18.48
N ALA A 437 14.16 -10.50 17.87
CA ALA A 437 14.90 -9.40 18.47
C ALA A 437 14.38 -8.03 18.01
N VAL A 438 14.03 -7.92 16.73
CA VAL A 438 13.65 -6.66 16.10
C VAL A 438 12.35 -6.82 15.30
N LEU A 439 11.39 -5.92 15.55
CA LEU A 439 10.24 -5.68 14.67
C LEU A 439 10.53 -4.45 13.82
N LEU A 440 10.27 -4.55 12.52
CA LEU A 440 10.39 -3.48 11.54
C LEU A 440 9.03 -3.23 10.89
N LEU A 441 8.56 -1.98 10.89
CA LEU A 441 7.20 -1.62 10.49
C LEU A 441 7.19 -0.40 9.57
N ASP A 442 6.27 -0.37 8.63
CA ASP A 442 5.83 0.84 7.94
C ASP A 442 4.51 1.37 8.55
N LEU A 443 4.29 2.66 8.51
CA LEU A 443 2.96 3.28 8.59
C LEU A 443 2.75 4.14 7.36
N VAL A 444 1.62 3.96 6.67
CA VAL A 444 1.28 4.76 5.50
C VAL A 444 0.02 5.57 5.81
N LEU A 445 0.17 6.89 5.79
CA LEU A 445 -0.90 7.86 6.02
C LEU A 445 -1.55 8.29 4.69
N GLY A 446 -2.46 9.23 4.76
CA GLY A 446 -3.18 9.79 3.62
C GLY A 446 -4.59 9.26 3.45
N TYR A 447 -5.23 9.68 2.38
CA TYR A 447 -6.58 9.24 2.05
C TYR A 447 -6.64 7.73 1.80
N GLY A 448 -7.75 7.11 2.15
CA GLY A 448 -7.94 5.66 2.04
C GLY A 448 -7.35 4.86 3.20
N SER A 449 -6.33 5.36 3.90
CA SER A 449 -5.72 4.70 5.06
C SER A 449 -6.54 4.87 6.33
N HIS A 450 -6.29 4.01 7.32
CA HIS A 450 -6.91 4.06 8.64
C HIS A 450 -6.76 5.46 9.27
N PRO A 451 -7.79 5.99 9.95
CA PRO A 451 -7.73 7.33 10.54
C PRO A 451 -6.70 7.47 11.67
N ASP A 452 -6.39 6.38 12.37
CA ASP A 452 -5.39 6.36 13.46
C ASP A 452 -4.59 5.03 13.47
N PRO A 453 -3.69 4.81 12.47
CA PRO A 453 -2.98 3.54 12.36
C PRO A 453 -1.98 3.31 13.49
N ALA A 454 -1.33 4.36 14.02
CA ALA A 454 -0.43 4.23 15.17
C ALA A 454 -1.19 3.90 16.46
N GLY A 455 -2.35 4.53 16.68
CA GLY A 455 -3.19 4.23 17.83
C GLY A 455 -3.71 2.78 17.83
N ALA A 456 -4.00 2.24 16.64
CA ALA A 456 -4.39 0.83 16.52
C ALA A 456 -3.23 -0.15 16.83
N LEU A 457 -1.97 0.22 16.49
CA LEU A 457 -0.80 -0.64 16.71
C LEU A 457 -0.22 -0.53 18.13
N ALA A 458 -0.30 0.64 18.76
CA ALA A 458 0.39 0.94 20.02
C ALA A 458 0.14 -0.10 21.13
N PRO A 459 -1.10 -0.53 21.44
CA PRO A 459 -1.35 -1.52 22.49
C PRO A 459 -0.66 -2.87 22.21
N HIS A 460 -0.63 -3.30 20.95
CA HIS A 460 0.01 -4.56 20.54
C HIS A 460 1.54 -4.47 20.63
N LEU A 461 2.13 -3.32 20.30
CA LEU A 461 3.57 -3.07 20.45
C LEU A 461 3.98 -3.09 21.93
N GLU A 462 3.21 -2.44 22.80
CA GLU A 462 3.43 -2.44 24.25
C GLU A 462 3.35 -3.86 24.83
N ALA A 463 2.31 -4.63 24.42
CA ALA A 463 2.13 -6.01 24.85
C ALA A 463 3.29 -6.92 24.37
N ALA A 464 3.71 -6.78 23.12
CA ALA A 464 4.84 -7.55 22.56
C ALA A 464 6.16 -7.27 23.29
N ARG A 465 6.45 -6.01 23.60
CA ARG A 465 7.63 -5.60 24.38
C ARG A 465 7.58 -6.09 25.81
N ALA A 466 6.44 -5.98 26.48
CA ALA A 466 6.24 -6.52 27.82
C ALA A 466 6.46 -8.05 27.87
N LYS A 467 5.98 -8.75 26.84
CA LYS A 467 6.17 -10.20 26.70
C LYS A 467 7.65 -10.58 26.51
N ALA A 468 8.39 -9.87 25.67
CA ALA A 468 9.82 -10.07 25.54
C ALA A 468 10.56 -9.84 26.89
N ALA A 469 10.20 -8.77 27.60
CA ALA A 469 10.78 -8.45 28.91
C ALA A 469 10.47 -9.53 29.97
N SER A 470 9.26 -10.10 29.99
CA SER A 470 8.89 -11.17 30.93
C SER A 470 9.71 -12.46 30.73
N ARG A 471 10.30 -12.64 29.55
CA ARG A 471 11.21 -13.74 29.19
C ARG A 471 12.70 -13.40 29.43
N GLY A 472 12.99 -12.25 30.05
CA GLY A 472 14.36 -11.77 30.29
C GLY A 472 15.07 -11.22 29.04
N GLY A 473 14.32 -10.91 27.99
CA GLY A 473 14.82 -10.32 26.76
C GLY A 473 14.33 -8.90 26.53
N ARG A 474 14.59 -8.37 25.34
CA ARG A 474 14.13 -7.05 24.86
C ARG A 474 13.63 -7.17 23.42
N LEU A 475 12.52 -6.56 23.11
CA LEU A 475 12.06 -6.39 21.72
C LEU A 475 12.32 -4.95 21.28
N SER A 476 13.18 -4.78 20.28
CA SER A 476 13.37 -3.49 19.63
C SER A 476 12.33 -3.33 18.52
N VAL A 477 11.67 -2.17 18.49
CA VAL A 477 10.70 -1.83 17.44
C VAL A 477 11.24 -0.65 16.66
N VAL A 478 11.36 -0.80 15.35
CA VAL A 478 11.80 0.25 14.42
C VAL A 478 10.70 0.48 13.41
N ALA A 479 10.36 1.73 13.15
CA ALA A 479 9.29 2.08 12.23
C ALA A 479 9.65 3.27 11.32
N SER A 480 9.01 3.35 10.16
CA SER A 480 8.93 4.54 9.34
C SER A 480 7.49 4.98 9.15
N VAL A 481 7.27 6.28 8.93
CA VAL A 481 5.94 6.82 8.66
C VAL A 481 5.97 7.56 7.33
N THR A 482 5.32 6.98 6.32
CA THR A 482 5.06 7.62 5.02
C THR A 482 3.87 8.55 5.16
N GLY A 483 4.12 9.83 5.13
CA GLY A 483 3.10 10.84 5.31
C GLY A 483 3.66 12.26 5.32
N THR A 484 2.76 13.24 5.31
CA THR A 484 3.06 14.67 5.40
C THR A 484 2.33 15.31 6.58
N PRO A 485 2.77 16.50 7.04
CA PRO A 485 2.04 17.25 8.08
C PRO A 485 0.61 17.64 7.67
N ALA A 486 0.31 17.63 6.37
CA ALA A 486 -1.01 17.98 5.83
C ALA A 486 -1.98 16.78 5.75
N ASP A 487 -1.52 15.55 5.99
CA ASP A 487 -2.39 14.39 6.08
C ASP A 487 -3.27 14.48 7.33
N PHE A 488 -4.55 14.13 7.17
CA PHE A 488 -5.57 14.32 8.20
C PHE A 488 -5.34 13.52 9.49
N GLN A 489 -4.52 12.46 9.42
CA GLN A 489 -4.14 11.65 10.59
C GLN A 489 -3.15 12.38 11.51
N GLY A 490 -2.47 13.43 11.01
CA GLY A 490 -1.46 14.17 11.77
C GLY A 490 -0.14 13.41 11.92
N LEU A 491 0.80 13.62 10.99
CA LEU A 491 2.10 12.93 10.95
C LEU A 491 2.81 12.90 12.31
N GLU A 492 2.94 14.05 12.99
CA GLU A 492 3.66 14.12 14.25
C GLU A 492 2.88 13.46 15.41
N ASP A 493 1.55 13.41 15.34
CA ASP A 493 0.74 12.68 16.31
C ASP A 493 0.92 11.16 16.16
N GLN A 494 0.93 10.67 14.94
CA GLN A 494 1.18 9.25 14.65
C GLN A 494 2.60 8.82 15.07
N ARG A 495 3.60 9.65 14.81
CA ARG A 495 4.98 9.41 15.28
C ARG A 495 5.07 9.35 16.80
N ARG A 496 4.49 10.33 17.51
CA ARG A 496 4.48 10.36 18.99
C ARG A 496 3.81 9.13 19.60
N LYS A 497 2.71 8.63 19.01
CA LYS A 497 2.05 7.40 19.48
C LYS A 497 2.96 6.18 19.37
N LEU A 498 3.66 6.02 18.24
CA LEU A 498 4.64 4.94 18.06
C LEU A 498 5.82 5.07 19.04
N GLU A 499 6.35 6.28 19.21
CA GLU A 499 7.46 6.56 20.13
C GLU A 499 7.04 6.30 21.59
N ALA A 500 5.82 6.67 21.98
CA ALA A 500 5.26 6.39 23.30
C ALA A 500 5.11 4.88 23.55
N ALA A 501 4.74 4.09 22.52
CA ALA A 501 4.73 2.62 22.58
C ALA A 501 6.14 2.00 22.54
N GLY A 502 7.18 2.86 22.47
CA GLY A 502 8.60 2.50 22.55
C GLY A 502 9.22 2.08 21.21
N ALA A 503 8.66 2.50 20.10
CA ALA A 503 9.30 2.35 18.80
C ALA A 503 10.33 3.46 18.54
N VAL A 504 11.35 3.15 17.77
CA VAL A 504 12.27 4.13 17.17
C VAL A 504 11.74 4.48 15.79
N VAL A 505 11.34 5.73 15.59
CA VAL A 505 10.73 6.16 14.33
C VAL A 505 11.75 6.91 13.48
N LEU A 506 12.04 6.39 12.30
CA LEU A 506 12.96 6.97 11.32
C LEU A 506 12.19 7.72 10.21
N PRO A 507 12.86 8.66 9.52
CA PRO A 507 12.22 9.52 8.53
C PRO A 507 11.84 8.80 7.23
N SER A 508 12.44 7.67 6.93
CA SER A 508 12.21 6.89 5.71
C SER A 508 12.29 5.40 5.96
N ASN A 509 11.68 4.62 5.08
CA ASN A 509 11.78 3.16 5.11
C ASN A 509 13.23 2.68 4.99
N ARG A 510 14.05 3.32 4.13
CA ARG A 510 15.47 3.02 4.00
C ARG A 510 16.21 3.15 5.33
N GLN A 511 16.07 4.27 6.02
CA GLN A 511 16.75 4.51 7.29
C GLN A 511 16.26 3.55 8.37
N ALA A 512 14.96 3.25 8.42
CA ALA A 512 14.39 2.29 9.35
C ALA A 512 14.94 0.87 9.13
N ALA A 513 14.97 0.39 7.89
CA ALA A 513 15.52 -0.92 7.57
C ALA A 513 17.01 -1.04 7.93
N ARG A 514 17.82 -0.03 7.59
CA ARG A 514 19.26 -0.01 7.91
C ARG A 514 19.52 0.05 9.41
N LEU A 515 18.76 0.84 10.16
CA LEU A 515 18.87 0.89 11.61
C LEU A 515 18.51 -0.45 12.25
N ALA A 516 17.43 -1.09 11.79
CA ALA A 516 17.02 -2.41 12.28
C ALA A 516 18.11 -3.47 12.07
N ALA A 517 18.80 -3.46 10.91
CA ALA A 517 19.95 -4.34 10.67
C ALA A 517 21.12 -4.04 11.62
N ARG A 518 21.49 -2.78 11.83
CA ARG A 518 22.59 -2.40 12.75
C ARG A 518 22.30 -2.81 14.20
N ILE A 519 21.06 -2.63 14.67
CA ILE A 519 20.62 -3.05 16.00
C ILE A 519 20.77 -4.57 16.14
N LEU A 520 20.30 -5.34 15.16
CA LEU A 520 20.37 -6.79 15.18
C LEU A 520 21.82 -7.30 15.16
N GLN A 521 22.65 -6.78 14.26
CA GLN A 521 24.07 -7.16 14.14
C GLN A 521 24.84 -6.87 15.43
N LYS A 522 24.62 -5.72 16.06
CA LYS A 522 25.25 -5.35 17.33
C LYS A 522 24.83 -6.30 18.45
N GLY A 523 23.55 -6.67 18.50
CA GLY A 523 23.02 -7.63 19.48
C GLY A 523 23.56 -9.05 19.31
N ALA A 524 23.81 -9.49 18.06
CA ALA A 524 24.32 -10.82 17.75
C ALA A 524 25.79 -11.02 18.11
N VAL A 525 26.58 -9.97 18.31
CA VAL A 525 28.00 -10.00 18.66
C VAL A 525 28.21 -10.19 20.20
N ARG A 526 27.15 -10.05 20.98
CA ARG A 526 27.17 -10.23 22.43
C ARG A 526 26.73 -11.65 22.85
#